data_4ae306136762b2461df9794972e65d1f
#
_entry.id   4ae306136762b2461df9794972e65d1f
#
_cell.length_a   1.000
_cell.length_b   1.000
_cell.length_c   1.000
_cell.angle_alpha   90.00
_cell.angle_beta   90.00
_cell.angle_gamma   90.00
#
_symmetry.space_group_name_H-M   'P 1'
#
loop_
_entity.id
_entity.type
_entity.pdbx_description
1 polymer ?
#
loop_
_entity_poly.entity_id
_entity_poly.type
_entity_poly.pdbx_seq_one_letter_code
_entity_poly.pdbx_strand_id
1 'polypeptide(L)'
;MATHKIGVIVDSFRVGVKEGIKKAQEVGAEGIQIYAVRGEMDPDNLSPSDRKELLNYIKDHGLVVSAICGDLGGHGFAIREDNKAKIEKSKRIMDLAKDLETNVVTTHIGVIPEDSNHERYKILQEACEELGEYADQVGAYFAIETGPETAVTLKNFLDSLSSSGVRVNYDPANLVMVTGDDPIQGVYTLKDYIVHTHAKDGVMVKKGDPEFIYACFAEGLPENFRLDDYFLEKPLGEGDVDFEAWIKALKDIGYKGFLTIEREVGEDPEKDIREAVEFLKKII
;
A
#
# COMPACT_ATOMS: atom_id res chain seq x y z
N MET A 1 -10.11 -1.65 -24.79
CA MET A 1 -10.31 -2.43 -23.55
C MET A 1 -9.59 -1.68 -22.45
N ALA A 2 -10.18 -1.58 -21.27
CA ALA A 2 -9.52 -0.98 -20.12
C ALA A 2 -8.15 -1.66 -19.88
N THR A 3 -7.12 -0.87 -19.63
CA THR A 3 -5.75 -1.39 -19.45
C THR A 3 -5.45 -1.78 -18.01
N HIS A 4 -6.24 -1.28 -17.07
CA HIS A 4 -6.11 -1.53 -15.64
C HIS A 4 -7.43 -2.04 -15.06
N LYS A 5 -7.35 -2.74 -13.94
CA LYS A 5 -8.50 -3.17 -13.15
C LYS A 5 -8.67 -2.24 -11.95
N ILE A 6 -9.89 -2.08 -11.48
CA ILE A 6 -10.19 -1.27 -10.30
C ILE A 6 -10.26 -2.19 -9.08
N GLY A 7 -9.41 -1.90 -8.08
CA GLY A 7 -9.46 -2.50 -6.76
C GLY A 7 -9.98 -1.53 -5.71
N VAL A 8 -10.32 -2.05 -4.53
CA VAL A 8 -10.72 -1.25 -3.35
C VAL A 8 -10.12 -1.88 -2.09
N ILE A 9 -9.65 -1.06 -1.17
CA ILE A 9 -9.31 -1.50 0.18
C ILE A 9 -10.61 -1.74 0.95
N VAL A 10 -10.84 -2.97 1.38
CA VAL A 10 -12.07 -3.38 2.10
C VAL A 10 -12.23 -2.60 3.40
N ASP A 11 -11.13 -2.38 4.10
CA ASP A 11 -11.10 -1.68 5.38
C ASP A 11 -11.51 -0.20 5.26
N SER A 12 -11.36 0.40 4.09
CA SER A 12 -11.81 1.77 3.80
C SER A 12 -13.33 1.95 3.95
N PHE A 13 -14.13 0.89 3.80
CA PHE A 13 -15.58 0.96 4.05
C PHE A 13 -15.96 1.04 5.54
N ARG A 14 -15.04 0.68 6.46
CA ARG A 14 -15.24 0.72 7.93
C ARG A 14 -16.42 -0.12 8.45
N VAL A 15 -16.74 -1.21 7.78
CA VAL A 15 -17.90 -2.09 8.08
C VAL A 15 -17.52 -3.55 8.38
N GLY A 16 -16.23 -3.87 8.47
CA GLY A 16 -15.71 -5.23 8.60
C GLY A 16 -15.60 -5.96 7.27
N VAL A 17 -14.86 -7.10 7.28
CA VAL A 17 -14.36 -7.74 6.06
C VAL A 17 -15.49 -8.24 5.17
N LYS A 18 -16.40 -9.06 5.69
CA LYS A 18 -17.48 -9.66 4.88
C LYS A 18 -18.43 -8.63 4.26
N GLU A 19 -18.80 -7.61 5.03
CA GLU A 19 -19.67 -6.57 4.53
C GLU A 19 -18.92 -5.65 3.55
N GLY A 20 -17.65 -5.36 3.81
CA GLY A 20 -16.80 -4.60 2.90
C GLY A 20 -16.59 -5.31 1.54
N ILE A 21 -16.49 -6.65 1.52
CA ILE A 21 -16.44 -7.44 0.28
C ILE A 21 -17.73 -7.25 -0.55
N LYS A 22 -18.91 -7.28 0.07
CA LYS A 22 -20.18 -7.01 -0.61
C LYS A 22 -20.21 -5.59 -1.17
N LYS A 23 -19.81 -4.60 -0.37
CA LYS A 23 -19.76 -3.20 -0.82
C LYS A 23 -18.78 -3.01 -1.97
N ALA A 24 -17.64 -3.69 -1.98
CA ALA A 24 -16.70 -3.67 -3.09
C ALA A 24 -17.36 -4.19 -4.40
N GLN A 25 -18.13 -5.28 -4.32
CA GLN A 25 -18.92 -5.76 -5.45
C GLN A 25 -19.98 -4.73 -5.89
N GLU A 26 -20.73 -4.15 -4.94
CA GLU A 26 -21.81 -3.19 -5.21
C GLU A 26 -21.33 -1.90 -5.87
N VAL A 27 -20.13 -1.41 -5.53
CA VAL A 27 -19.52 -0.25 -6.20
C VAL A 27 -18.90 -0.60 -7.54
N GLY A 28 -18.79 -1.90 -7.86
CA GLY A 28 -18.31 -2.40 -9.15
C GLY A 28 -16.79 -2.46 -9.24
N ALA A 29 -16.11 -2.77 -8.12
CA ALA A 29 -14.72 -3.17 -8.11
C ALA A 29 -14.53 -4.55 -8.74
N GLU A 30 -13.32 -4.83 -9.22
CA GLU A 30 -12.90 -6.13 -9.77
C GLU A 30 -11.98 -6.88 -8.83
N GLY A 31 -11.34 -6.17 -7.88
CA GLY A 31 -10.45 -6.75 -6.89
C GLY A 31 -10.52 -6.02 -5.57
N ILE A 32 -9.97 -6.66 -4.55
CA ILE A 32 -9.93 -6.13 -3.19
C ILE A 32 -8.53 -6.26 -2.57
N GLN A 33 -8.19 -5.32 -1.71
CA GLN A 33 -7.09 -5.42 -0.76
C GLN A 33 -7.66 -5.48 0.66
N ILE A 34 -7.08 -6.31 1.52
CA ILE A 34 -7.56 -6.55 2.89
C ILE A 34 -6.39 -6.43 3.86
N TYR A 35 -6.58 -5.76 5.00
CA TYR A 35 -5.61 -5.73 6.09
C TYR A 35 -5.56 -7.07 6.80
N ALA A 36 -4.36 -7.65 6.94
CA ALA A 36 -4.14 -8.97 7.54
C ALA A 36 -3.21 -8.94 8.77
N VAL A 37 -3.24 -7.86 9.53
CA VAL A 37 -2.28 -7.65 10.63
C VAL A 37 -2.87 -7.90 12.01
N ARG A 38 -4.21 -8.01 12.10
CA ARG A 38 -4.95 -8.17 13.37
C ARG A 38 -6.36 -8.70 13.16
N GLY A 39 -7.01 -9.05 14.28
CA GLY A 39 -8.42 -9.44 14.28
C GLY A 39 -8.68 -10.75 13.53
N GLU A 40 -9.81 -10.82 12.84
CA GLU A 40 -10.23 -12.00 12.08
C GLU A 40 -9.33 -12.32 10.88
N MET A 41 -8.64 -11.33 10.33
CA MET A 41 -7.73 -11.50 9.21
C MET A 41 -6.28 -11.78 9.61
N ASP A 42 -5.97 -11.79 10.90
CA ASP A 42 -4.66 -12.18 11.38
C ASP A 42 -4.35 -13.62 10.92
N PRO A 43 -3.22 -13.89 10.24
CA PRO A 43 -2.89 -15.22 9.75
C PRO A 43 -2.85 -16.29 10.85
N ASP A 44 -2.60 -15.88 12.10
CA ASP A 44 -2.56 -16.79 13.25
C ASP A 44 -3.99 -17.18 13.74
N ASN A 45 -5.02 -16.42 13.33
CA ASN A 45 -6.42 -16.67 13.65
C ASN A 45 -7.18 -17.41 12.55
N LEU A 46 -6.58 -17.57 11.36
CA LEU A 46 -7.20 -18.20 10.20
C LEU A 46 -6.65 -19.61 9.99
N SER A 47 -7.46 -20.62 10.27
CA SER A 47 -7.15 -21.98 9.87
C SER A 47 -7.13 -22.14 8.34
N PRO A 48 -6.51 -23.21 7.79
CA PRO A 48 -6.56 -23.46 6.33
C PRO A 48 -8.00 -23.56 5.79
N SER A 49 -8.96 -24.04 6.58
CA SER A 49 -10.37 -24.06 6.20
C SER A 49 -10.94 -22.67 6.11
N ASP A 50 -10.67 -21.80 7.09
CA ASP A 50 -11.17 -20.42 7.11
C ASP A 50 -10.64 -19.62 5.93
N ARG A 51 -9.35 -19.78 5.57
CA ARG A 51 -8.73 -19.15 4.40
C ARG A 51 -9.43 -19.56 3.11
N LYS A 52 -9.73 -20.85 2.96
CA LYS A 52 -10.45 -21.38 1.82
C LYS A 52 -11.90 -20.87 1.74
N GLU A 53 -12.60 -20.83 2.89
CA GLU A 53 -13.97 -20.30 2.95
C GLU A 53 -14.00 -18.80 2.58
N LEU A 54 -13.04 -18.02 3.09
CA LEU A 54 -12.91 -16.61 2.74
C LEU A 54 -12.64 -16.42 1.24
N LEU A 55 -11.70 -17.18 0.68
CA LEU A 55 -11.40 -17.12 -0.75
C LEU A 55 -12.63 -17.46 -1.61
N ASN A 56 -13.39 -18.51 -1.23
CA ASN A 56 -14.63 -18.84 -1.93
C ASN A 56 -15.65 -17.73 -1.82
N TYR A 57 -15.81 -17.15 -0.63
CA TYR A 57 -16.70 -16.02 -0.40
C TYR A 57 -16.35 -14.81 -1.30
N ILE A 58 -15.08 -14.47 -1.42
CA ILE A 58 -14.60 -13.41 -2.32
C ILE A 58 -14.94 -13.73 -3.78
N LYS A 59 -14.66 -14.96 -4.22
CA LYS A 59 -14.96 -15.43 -5.59
C LYS A 59 -16.46 -15.46 -5.90
N ASP A 60 -17.30 -15.84 -4.95
CA ASP A 60 -18.76 -15.85 -5.10
C ASP A 60 -19.32 -14.43 -5.31
N HIS A 61 -18.59 -13.40 -4.86
CA HIS A 61 -18.90 -11.99 -5.15
C HIS A 61 -18.26 -11.48 -6.45
N GLY A 62 -17.64 -12.37 -7.26
CA GLY A 62 -16.99 -12.00 -8.52
C GLY A 62 -15.72 -11.20 -8.39
N LEU A 63 -15.09 -11.20 -7.20
CA LEU A 63 -13.89 -10.45 -6.89
C LEU A 63 -12.66 -11.36 -6.81
N VAL A 64 -11.48 -10.75 -6.95
CA VAL A 64 -10.19 -11.38 -6.65
C VAL A 64 -9.46 -10.59 -5.58
N VAL A 65 -8.51 -11.22 -4.88
CA VAL A 65 -7.61 -10.51 -3.96
C VAL A 65 -6.48 -9.88 -4.78
N SER A 66 -6.43 -8.55 -4.84
CA SER A 66 -5.37 -7.81 -5.55
C SER A 66 -4.08 -7.74 -4.73
N ALA A 67 -4.21 -7.58 -3.42
CA ALA A 67 -3.12 -7.55 -2.46
C ALA A 67 -3.63 -7.82 -1.04
N ILE A 68 -2.71 -8.15 -0.14
CA ILE A 68 -2.92 -8.17 1.30
C ILE A 68 -2.12 -7.02 1.92
N CYS A 69 -2.73 -6.22 2.79
CA CYS A 69 -1.99 -5.24 3.57
C CYS A 69 -1.39 -5.92 4.81
N GLY A 70 -0.07 -5.94 4.85
CA GLY A 70 0.74 -6.49 5.93
C GLY A 70 1.46 -5.42 6.76
N ASP A 71 0.97 -4.19 6.77
CA ASP A 71 1.57 -3.10 7.53
C ASP A 71 1.37 -3.29 9.04
N LEU A 72 2.44 -3.64 9.72
CA LEU A 72 2.46 -3.89 11.17
C LEU A 72 2.48 -2.60 11.99
N GLY A 73 2.53 -1.45 11.34
CA GLY A 73 2.51 -0.14 11.98
C GLY A 73 3.78 0.20 12.78
N GLY A 74 3.66 1.24 13.63
CA GLY A 74 4.77 1.76 14.40
C GLY A 74 5.88 2.32 13.50
N HIS A 75 7.14 2.12 13.88
CA HIS A 75 8.30 2.54 13.09
C HIS A 75 8.67 1.54 11.98
N GLY A 76 7.71 0.71 11.53
CA GLY A 76 8.00 -0.33 10.54
C GLY A 76 9.09 -1.29 11.03
N PHE A 77 10.15 -1.44 10.25
CA PHE A 77 11.30 -2.29 10.54
C PHE A 77 12.54 -1.49 10.99
N ALA A 78 12.37 -0.24 11.39
CA ALA A 78 13.48 0.62 11.79
C ALA A 78 14.10 0.28 13.16
N ILE A 79 13.45 -0.56 13.97
CA ILE A 79 13.89 -0.96 15.31
C ILE A 79 14.34 -2.42 15.26
N ARG A 80 15.65 -2.64 15.42
CA ARG A 80 16.29 -3.97 15.29
C ARG A 80 15.70 -5.02 16.23
N GLU A 81 15.39 -4.62 17.47
CA GLU A 81 14.87 -5.50 18.50
C GLU A 81 13.49 -6.07 18.16
N ASP A 82 12.68 -5.33 17.40
CA ASP A 82 11.35 -5.71 17.02
C ASP A 82 11.34 -6.62 15.75
N ASN A 83 12.40 -6.53 14.93
CA ASN A 83 12.41 -7.08 13.59
C ASN A 83 12.21 -8.59 13.54
N LYS A 84 12.77 -9.35 14.50
CA LYS A 84 12.59 -10.79 14.53
C LYS A 84 11.10 -11.19 14.55
N ALA A 85 10.31 -10.55 15.40
CA ALA A 85 8.88 -10.86 15.51
C ALA A 85 8.10 -10.35 14.28
N LYS A 86 8.44 -9.15 13.80
CA LYS A 86 7.79 -8.55 12.62
C LYS A 86 8.08 -9.33 11.34
N ILE A 87 9.31 -9.76 11.12
CA ILE A 87 9.71 -10.58 9.97
C ILE A 87 8.94 -11.90 9.96
N GLU A 88 8.90 -12.63 11.08
CA GLU A 88 8.16 -13.88 11.17
C GLU A 88 6.65 -13.67 10.94
N LYS A 89 6.09 -12.57 11.41
CA LYS A 89 4.70 -12.22 11.14
C LYS A 89 4.46 -11.92 9.66
N SER A 90 5.34 -11.14 9.04
CA SER A 90 5.24 -10.79 7.61
C SER A 90 5.37 -12.03 6.71
N LYS A 91 6.20 -13.02 7.07
CA LYS A 91 6.27 -14.31 6.37
C LYS A 91 4.93 -15.03 6.40
N ARG A 92 4.27 -15.11 7.57
CA ARG A 92 2.93 -15.72 7.67
C ARG A 92 1.85 -14.95 6.90
N ILE A 93 1.99 -13.62 6.78
CA ILE A 93 1.10 -12.81 5.95
C ILE A 93 1.33 -13.10 4.45
N MET A 94 2.58 -13.30 4.03
CA MET A 94 2.88 -13.74 2.65
C MET A 94 2.30 -15.13 2.35
N ASP A 95 2.35 -16.06 3.31
CA ASP A 95 1.70 -17.37 3.17
C ASP A 95 0.17 -17.23 3.04
N LEU A 96 -0.44 -16.36 3.84
CA LEU A 96 -1.87 -16.07 3.72
C LEU A 96 -2.20 -15.47 2.35
N ALA A 97 -1.37 -14.55 1.84
CA ALA A 97 -1.55 -13.99 0.51
C ALA A 97 -1.57 -15.08 -0.57
N LYS A 98 -0.66 -16.05 -0.48
CA LYS A 98 -0.64 -17.21 -1.41
C LYS A 98 -1.89 -18.07 -1.28
N ASP A 99 -2.37 -18.33 -0.07
CA ASP A 99 -3.60 -19.08 0.17
C ASP A 99 -4.85 -18.35 -0.37
N LEU A 100 -4.81 -17.01 -0.42
CA LEU A 100 -5.85 -16.16 -1.00
C LEU A 100 -5.63 -15.82 -2.48
N GLU A 101 -4.74 -16.56 -3.17
CA GLU A 101 -4.43 -16.46 -4.59
C GLU A 101 -3.94 -15.08 -5.04
N THR A 102 -3.27 -14.33 -4.17
CA THR A 102 -2.49 -13.15 -4.55
C THR A 102 -1.01 -13.38 -4.24
N ASN A 103 -0.14 -12.59 -4.86
CA ASN A 103 1.29 -12.62 -4.60
C ASN A 103 1.82 -11.28 -4.05
N VAL A 104 0.94 -10.32 -3.71
CA VAL A 104 1.35 -9.00 -3.25
C VAL A 104 0.97 -8.80 -1.78
N VAL A 105 1.97 -8.45 -0.98
CA VAL A 105 1.79 -7.96 0.39
C VAL A 105 2.30 -6.53 0.46
N THR A 106 1.40 -5.57 0.68
CA THR A 106 1.74 -4.14 0.79
C THR A 106 2.10 -3.79 2.24
N THR A 107 3.03 -2.86 2.43
CA THR A 107 3.49 -2.47 3.76
C THR A 107 4.26 -1.16 3.74
N HIS A 108 4.27 -0.44 4.87
CA HIS A 108 5.31 0.54 5.17
C HIS A 108 6.45 -0.12 5.96
N ILE A 109 7.67 0.30 5.74
CA ILE A 109 8.85 -0.24 6.43
C ILE A 109 9.47 0.73 7.43
N GLY A 110 8.93 1.95 7.53
CA GLY A 110 9.52 3.09 8.22
C GLY A 110 10.23 4.02 7.22
N VAL A 111 10.76 5.13 7.71
CA VAL A 111 11.41 6.15 6.88
C VAL A 111 12.83 5.71 6.50
N ILE A 112 13.09 5.61 5.21
CA ILE A 112 14.42 5.26 4.67
C ILE A 112 15.31 6.50 4.68
N PRO A 113 16.46 6.49 5.38
CA PRO A 113 17.42 7.58 5.31
C PRO A 113 18.05 7.71 3.91
N GLU A 114 18.32 8.93 3.46
CA GLU A 114 19.07 9.16 2.20
C GLU A 114 20.53 8.68 2.30
N ASP A 115 21.15 8.80 3.50
CA ASP A 115 22.52 8.32 3.73
C ASP A 115 22.51 6.80 3.99
N SER A 116 23.03 6.04 3.05
CA SER A 116 23.19 4.57 3.16
C SER A 116 24.13 4.12 4.31
N ASN A 117 24.95 5.02 4.88
CA ASN A 117 25.76 4.72 6.05
C ASN A 117 24.99 4.86 7.36
N HIS A 118 23.83 5.48 7.35
CA HIS A 118 22.99 5.64 8.53
C HIS A 118 22.62 4.28 9.12
N GLU A 119 22.63 4.15 10.46
CA GLU A 119 22.35 2.87 11.13
C GLU A 119 20.95 2.33 10.77
N ARG A 120 19.93 3.20 10.77
CA ARG A 120 18.54 2.82 10.38
C ARG A 120 18.46 2.27 8.95
N TYR A 121 19.23 2.82 7.99
CA TYR A 121 19.28 2.30 6.63
C TYR A 121 19.72 0.82 6.62
N LYS A 122 20.76 0.49 7.38
CA LYS A 122 21.29 -0.88 7.48
C LYS A 122 20.30 -1.82 8.17
N ILE A 123 19.60 -1.34 9.20
CA ILE A 123 18.57 -2.13 9.89
C ILE A 123 17.41 -2.46 8.93
N LEU A 124 16.94 -1.47 8.16
CA LEU A 124 15.90 -1.67 7.15
C LEU A 124 16.37 -2.61 6.04
N GLN A 125 17.62 -2.45 5.58
CA GLN A 125 18.22 -3.30 4.55
C GLN A 125 18.29 -4.76 5.00
N GLU A 126 18.78 -5.04 6.20
CA GLU A 126 18.84 -6.40 6.77
C GLU A 126 17.45 -7.05 6.85
N ALA A 127 16.44 -6.31 7.31
CA ALA A 127 15.07 -6.82 7.39
C ALA A 127 14.47 -7.08 6.00
N CYS A 128 14.68 -6.16 5.06
CA CYS A 128 14.17 -6.29 3.69
C CYS A 128 14.87 -7.40 2.91
N GLU A 129 16.17 -7.65 3.13
CA GLU A 129 16.86 -8.80 2.53
C GLU A 129 16.22 -10.11 2.98
N GLU A 130 16.01 -10.31 4.29
CA GLU A 130 15.38 -11.54 4.80
C GLU A 130 13.95 -11.73 4.29
N LEU A 131 13.16 -10.65 4.24
CA LEU A 131 11.79 -10.68 3.74
C LEU A 131 11.74 -10.89 2.22
N GLY A 132 12.66 -10.28 1.49
CA GLY A 132 12.77 -10.44 0.04
C GLY A 132 13.19 -11.85 -0.37
N GLU A 133 14.16 -12.44 0.34
CA GLU A 133 14.55 -13.84 0.13
C GLU A 133 13.37 -14.79 0.38
N TYR A 134 12.60 -14.56 1.43
CA TYR A 134 11.40 -15.36 1.69
C TYR A 134 10.33 -15.16 0.61
N ALA A 135 10.10 -13.91 0.20
CA ALA A 135 9.16 -13.60 -0.89
C ALA A 135 9.54 -14.32 -2.20
N ASP A 136 10.84 -14.32 -2.56
CA ASP A 136 11.35 -15.07 -3.72
C ASP A 136 11.10 -16.58 -3.59
N GLN A 137 11.28 -17.16 -2.40
CA GLN A 137 11.04 -18.59 -2.14
C GLN A 137 9.58 -18.99 -2.32
N VAL A 138 8.63 -18.17 -1.86
CA VAL A 138 7.21 -18.50 -1.94
C VAL A 138 6.53 -17.93 -3.19
N GLY A 139 7.25 -17.17 -4.00
CA GLY A 139 6.72 -16.51 -5.20
C GLY A 139 5.73 -15.41 -4.86
N ALA A 140 6.05 -14.60 -3.86
CA ALA A 140 5.32 -13.40 -3.45
C ALA A 140 6.17 -12.15 -3.65
N TYR A 141 5.57 -10.98 -3.38
CA TYR A 141 6.23 -9.69 -3.35
C TYR A 141 5.95 -9.01 -2.01
N PHE A 142 7.00 -8.56 -1.34
CA PHE A 142 6.93 -7.67 -0.21
C PHE A 142 7.01 -6.24 -0.74
N ALA A 143 5.86 -5.59 -0.93
CA ALA A 143 5.71 -4.36 -1.69
C ALA A 143 5.69 -3.14 -0.76
N ILE A 144 6.81 -2.42 -0.71
CA ILE A 144 6.95 -1.18 0.08
C ILE A 144 6.06 -0.10 -0.54
N GLU A 145 5.26 0.54 0.30
CA GLU A 145 4.44 1.68 -0.12
C GLU A 145 5.26 2.96 -0.20
N THR A 146 5.10 3.71 -1.30
CA THR A 146 5.67 5.05 -1.43
C THR A 146 5.06 5.99 -0.40
N GLY A 147 5.86 6.87 0.17
CA GLY A 147 5.34 7.78 1.19
C GLY A 147 6.34 8.73 1.82
N PRO A 148 7.15 8.27 2.80
CA PRO A 148 7.99 9.19 3.58
C PRO A 148 9.24 9.68 2.85
N GLU A 149 9.68 9.00 1.82
CA GLU A 149 10.87 9.33 1.03
C GLU A 149 10.51 9.62 -0.42
N THR A 150 11.43 10.26 -1.13
CA THR A 150 11.31 10.48 -2.58
C THR A 150 11.42 9.15 -3.34
N ALA A 151 10.84 9.11 -4.55
CA ALA A 151 10.97 7.96 -5.44
C ALA A 151 12.43 7.58 -5.73
N VAL A 152 13.34 8.56 -5.77
CA VAL A 152 14.77 8.34 -5.96
C VAL A 152 15.41 7.67 -4.75
N THR A 153 15.07 8.12 -3.52
CA THR A 153 15.58 7.52 -2.29
C THR A 153 15.11 6.07 -2.16
N LEU A 154 13.83 5.81 -2.39
CA LEU A 154 13.28 4.45 -2.40
C LEU A 154 13.97 3.58 -3.45
N LYS A 155 14.16 4.08 -4.68
CA LYS A 155 14.88 3.34 -5.73
C LYS A 155 16.29 2.97 -5.32
N ASN A 156 17.06 3.91 -4.78
CA ASN A 156 18.43 3.65 -4.33
C ASN A 156 18.48 2.57 -3.24
N PHE A 157 17.50 2.57 -2.34
CA PHE A 157 17.37 1.53 -1.33
C PHE A 157 17.07 0.15 -1.98
N LEU A 158 16.11 0.09 -2.88
CA LEU A 158 15.76 -1.16 -3.60
C LEU A 158 16.93 -1.69 -4.45
N ASP A 159 17.67 -0.80 -5.12
CA ASP A 159 18.86 -1.16 -5.89
C ASP A 159 19.99 -1.73 -5.01
N SER A 160 19.96 -1.46 -3.70
CA SER A 160 20.95 -1.99 -2.74
C SER A 160 20.63 -3.39 -2.23
N LEU A 161 19.42 -3.90 -2.51
CA LEU A 161 18.99 -5.24 -2.11
C LEU A 161 19.42 -6.29 -3.13
N SER A 162 19.78 -7.47 -2.65
CA SER A 162 20.18 -8.59 -3.50
C SER A 162 18.98 -9.42 -3.98
N SER A 163 17.88 -9.45 -3.21
CA SER A 163 16.67 -10.20 -3.54
C SER A 163 15.78 -9.45 -4.52
N SER A 164 15.00 -10.20 -5.29
CA SER A 164 14.00 -9.65 -6.20
C SER A 164 12.59 -9.59 -5.58
N GLY A 165 12.41 -10.12 -4.37
CA GLY A 165 11.13 -10.23 -3.69
C GLY A 165 10.62 -8.93 -3.09
N VAL A 166 11.50 -7.94 -2.85
CA VAL A 166 11.08 -6.61 -2.40
C VAL A 166 10.70 -5.75 -3.60
N ARG A 167 9.49 -5.19 -3.56
CA ARG A 167 8.88 -4.44 -4.67
C ARG A 167 8.20 -3.18 -4.15
N VAL A 168 7.41 -2.53 -4.99
CA VAL A 168 6.73 -1.27 -4.67
C VAL A 168 5.22 -1.40 -4.84
N ASN A 169 4.50 -0.99 -3.80
CA ASN A 169 3.13 -0.53 -3.88
C ASN A 169 3.15 0.98 -4.08
N TYR A 170 2.75 1.44 -5.26
CA TYR A 170 2.91 2.84 -5.65
C TYR A 170 1.67 3.65 -5.28
N ASP A 171 1.79 4.54 -4.30
CA ASP A 171 0.78 5.53 -3.95
C ASP A 171 1.24 6.93 -4.43
N PRO A 172 0.54 7.55 -5.41
CA PRO A 172 0.91 8.86 -5.92
C PRO A 172 0.63 9.99 -4.92
N ALA A 173 -0.43 9.84 -4.10
CA ALA A 173 -0.85 10.89 -3.18
C ALA A 173 0.12 11.04 -2.00
N ASN A 174 0.69 9.94 -1.51
CA ASN A 174 1.67 10.01 -0.44
C ASN A 174 2.92 10.80 -0.86
N LEU A 175 3.37 10.66 -2.12
CA LEU A 175 4.47 11.48 -2.67
C LEU A 175 4.08 12.97 -2.70
N VAL A 176 2.89 13.29 -3.20
CA VAL A 176 2.39 14.68 -3.23
C VAL A 176 2.26 15.25 -1.83
N MET A 177 1.57 14.56 -0.94
CA MET A 177 1.19 15.06 0.37
C MET A 177 2.37 15.22 1.34
N VAL A 178 3.34 14.30 1.30
CA VAL A 178 4.39 14.21 2.33
C VAL A 178 5.71 14.80 1.84
N THR A 179 6.20 14.35 0.70
CA THR A 179 7.52 14.78 0.20
C THR A 179 7.43 15.95 -0.78
N GLY A 180 6.30 16.12 -1.47
CA GLY A 180 6.14 17.04 -2.58
C GLY A 180 6.93 16.59 -3.83
N ASP A 181 7.17 15.28 -3.94
CA ASP A 181 7.80 14.68 -5.12
C ASP A 181 6.80 14.61 -6.29
N ASP A 182 7.30 14.53 -7.50
CA ASP A 182 6.48 14.41 -8.70
C ASP A 182 6.00 12.96 -8.88
N PRO A 183 4.69 12.68 -8.69
CA PRO A 183 4.18 11.32 -8.77
C PRO A 183 4.22 10.74 -10.18
N ILE A 184 4.31 11.55 -11.22
CA ILE A 184 4.41 11.06 -12.60
C ILE A 184 5.84 10.63 -12.89
N GLN A 185 6.82 11.45 -12.51
CA GLN A 185 8.24 11.11 -12.64
C GLN A 185 8.60 9.94 -11.73
N GLY A 186 7.97 9.83 -10.55
CA GLY A 186 8.13 8.71 -9.63
C GLY A 186 7.78 7.36 -10.26
N VAL A 187 6.73 7.28 -11.09
CA VAL A 187 6.39 6.05 -11.83
C VAL A 187 7.54 5.61 -12.74
N TYR A 188 8.13 6.54 -13.52
CA TYR A 188 9.26 6.20 -14.38
C TYR A 188 10.52 5.84 -13.59
N THR A 189 10.73 6.47 -12.45
CA THR A 189 11.87 6.19 -11.55
C THR A 189 11.79 4.78 -10.99
N LEU A 190 10.59 4.35 -10.54
CA LEU A 190 10.34 3.07 -9.89
C LEU A 190 9.80 1.97 -10.83
N LYS A 191 9.82 2.18 -12.15
CA LYS A 191 9.17 1.35 -13.18
C LYS A 191 9.47 -0.15 -13.07
N ASP A 192 10.68 -0.52 -12.67
CA ASP A 192 11.12 -1.91 -12.60
C ASP A 192 10.68 -2.60 -11.29
N TYR A 193 10.11 -1.83 -10.35
CA TYR A 193 9.73 -2.29 -9.01
C TYR A 193 8.23 -2.30 -8.76
N ILE A 194 7.43 -1.49 -9.47
CA ILE A 194 5.98 -1.36 -9.23
C ILE A 194 5.25 -2.66 -9.56
N VAL A 195 4.63 -3.27 -8.53
CA VAL A 195 3.81 -4.49 -8.65
C VAL A 195 2.36 -4.27 -8.25
N HIS A 196 2.07 -3.20 -7.51
CA HIS A 196 0.74 -2.79 -7.09
C HIS A 196 0.66 -1.27 -7.00
N THR A 197 -0.56 -0.71 -7.04
CA THR A 197 -0.75 0.73 -6.88
C THR A 197 -1.98 1.03 -6.03
N HIS A 198 -1.89 2.10 -5.22
CA HIS A 198 -3.04 2.74 -4.65
C HIS A 198 -3.52 3.88 -5.55
N ALA A 199 -4.82 4.04 -5.67
CA ALA A 199 -5.48 5.20 -6.22
C ALA A 199 -6.00 6.03 -5.04
N LYS A 200 -5.22 7.02 -4.65
CA LYS A 200 -5.45 7.95 -3.56
C LYS A 200 -5.13 9.35 -4.04
N ASP A 201 -5.80 10.35 -3.51
CA ASP A 201 -5.59 11.75 -3.87
C ASP A 201 -5.47 12.64 -2.64
N GLY A 202 -4.78 13.73 -2.78
CA GLY A 202 -4.57 14.67 -1.70
C GLY A 202 -3.78 15.88 -2.11
N VAL A 203 -3.63 16.79 -1.17
CA VAL A 203 -2.91 18.05 -1.35
C VAL A 203 -1.92 18.28 -0.21
N MET A 204 -0.77 18.85 -0.52
CA MET A 204 0.14 19.37 0.49
C MET A 204 -0.33 20.78 0.89
N VAL A 205 -0.66 20.97 2.15
CA VAL A 205 -1.01 22.29 2.72
C VAL A 205 0.27 23.04 3.10
N LYS A 206 1.20 22.34 3.73
CA LYS A 206 2.47 22.89 4.19
C LYS A 206 3.53 21.81 4.19
N LYS A 207 4.70 22.13 3.68
CA LYS A 207 5.83 21.20 3.75
C LYS A 207 6.19 20.89 5.20
N GLY A 208 6.17 19.61 5.55
CA GLY A 208 6.58 19.08 6.84
C GLY A 208 7.92 18.35 6.75
N ASP A 209 8.37 17.85 7.89
CA ASP A 209 9.44 16.87 7.97
C ASP A 209 8.80 15.47 7.87
N PRO A 210 9.10 14.67 6.83
CA PRO A 210 8.54 13.34 6.68
C PRO A 210 8.82 12.41 7.87
N GLU A 211 10.00 12.51 8.48
CA GLU A 211 10.33 11.70 9.66
C GLU A 211 9.40 12.05 10.83
N PHE A 212 9.15 13.33 11.06
CA PHE A 212 8.25 13.76 12.13
C PHE A 212 6.80 13.36 11.83
N ILE A 213 6.33 13.49 10.58
CA ILE A 213 4.98 13.09 10.16
C ILE A 213 4.77 11.59 10.43
N TYR A 214 5.70 10.75 10.00
CA TYR A 214 5.59 9.30 10.20
C TYR A 214 5.78 8.88 11.66
N ALA A 215 6.61 9.60 12.42
CA ALA A 215 6.71 9.40 13.88
C ALA A 215 5.35 9.68 14.57
N CYS A 216 4.58 10.66 14.11
CA CYS A 216 3.24 10.91 14.63
C CYS A 216 2.27 9.73 14.44
N PHE A 217 2.37 8.99 13.33
CA PHE A 217 1.58 7.77 13.15
C PHE A 217 2.04 6.64 14.07
N ALA A 218 3.34 6.56 14.35
CA ALA A 218 3.92 5.51 15.19
C ALA A 218 3.72 5.74 16.69
N GLU A 219 3.85 6.98 17.15
CA GLU A 219 3.93 7.37 18.57
C GLU A 219 2.67 8.10 19.06
N GLY A 220 1.81 8.52 18.13
CA GLY A 220 0.66 9.38 18.39
C GLY A 220 0.96 10.86 18.19
N LEU A 221 -0.12 11.64 18.01
CA LEU A 221 -0.01 13.07 17.75
C LEU A 221 0.40 13.83 19.02
N PRO A 222 1.39 14.72 18.94
CA PRO A 222 1.70 15.65 20.03
C PRO A 222 0.49 16.56 20.35
N GLU A 223 0.43 17.07 21.58
CA GLU A 223 -0.63 17.99 22.00
C GLU A 223 -0.66 19.23 21.08
N ASN A 224 -1.85 19.58 20.58
CA ASN A 224 -2.09 20.69 19.66
C ASN A 224 -1.48 20.51 18.23
N PHE A 225 -0.96 19.35 17.88
CA PHE A 225 -0.51 19.05 16.53
C PHE A 225 -1.65 18.46 15.70
N ARG A 226 -1.79 18.91 14.45
CA ARG A 226 -2.79 18.42 13.50
C ARG A 226 -2.10 18.06 12.19
N LEU A 227 -2.32 16.85 11.71
CA LEU A 227 -1.84 16.42 10.39
C LEU A 227 -2.47 17.26 9.27
N ASP A 228 -3.74 17.68 9.45
CA ASP A 228 -4.47 18.51 8.49
C ASP A 228 -3.81 19.88 8.22
N ASP A 229 -2.92 20.34 9.09
CA ASP A 229 -2.13 21.55 8.85
C ASP A 229 -1.00 21.32 7.83
N TYR A 230 -0.68 20.07 7.52
CA TYR A 230 0.42 19.69 6.63
C TYR A 230 -0.07 19.11 5.32
N PHE A 231 -1.09 18.26 5.35
CA PHE A 231 -1.67 17.67 4.16
C PHE A 231 -3.15 17.32 4.39
N LEU A 232 -3.88 17.20 3.28
CA LEU A 232 -5.28 16.75 3.30
C LEU A 232 -5.46 15.69 2.22
N GLU A 233 -5.95 14.51 2.61
CA GLU A 233 -6.49 13.55 1.67
C GLU A 233 -7.80 14.07 1.08
N LYS A 234 -7.98 13.88 -0.22
CA LYS A 234 -9.14 14.33 -0.99
C LYS A 234 -9.83 13.17 -1.69
N PRO A 235 -11.13 13.30 -2.03
CA PRO A 235 -11.74 12.40 -3.02
C PRO A 235 -10.95 12.39 -4.32
N LEU A 236 -10.94 11.27 -5.04
CA LEU A 236 -10.18 11.13 -6.29
C LEU A 236 -10.58 12.20 -7.31
N GLY A 237 -9.59 12.90 -7.84
CA GLY A 237 -9.74 13.98 -8.79
C GLY A 237 -9.98 15.36 -8.17
N GLU A 238 -9.97 15.47 -6.85
CA GLU A 238 -10.11 16.74 -6.12
C GLU A 238 -8.81 17.20 -5.44
N GLY A 239 -7.75 16.43 -5.56
CA GLY A 239 -6.41 16.74 -5.06
C GLY A 239 -5.44 17.19 -6.15
N ASP A 240 -4.15 17.04 -5.88
CA ASP A 240 -3.06 17.50 -6.76
C ASP A 240 -2.48 16.38 -7.63
N VAL A 241 -3.01 15.14 -7.57
CA VAL A 241 -2.59 14.04 -8.45
C VAL A 241 -3.21 14.19 -9.84
N ASP A 242 -2.40 14.40 -10.87
CA ASP A 242 -2.85 14.33 -12.27
C ASP A 242 -3.06 12.87 -12.67
N PHE A 243 -4.27 12.35 -12.44
CA PHE A 243 -4.62 10.94 -12.70
C PHE A 243 -4.51 10.57 -14.18
N GLU A 244 -4.80 11.47 -15.12
CA GLU A 244 -4.66 11.16 -16.55
C GLU A 244 -3.19 10.96 -16.91
N ALA A 245 -2.31 11.84 -16.45
CA ALA A 245 -0.87 11.72 -16.66
C ALA A 245 -0.29 10.52 -15.90
N TRP A 246 -0.76 10.24 -14.67
CA TRP A 246 -0.33 9.11 -13.86
C TRP A 246 -0.71 7.76 -14.53
N ILE A 247 -1.96 7.61 -14.95
CA ILE A 247 -2.42 6.40 -15.66
C ILE A 247 -1.65 6.23 -16.98
N LYS A 248 -1.38 7.34 -17.69
CA LYS A 248 -0.55 7.28 -18.88
C LYS A 248 0.86 6.78 -18.56
N ALA A 249 1.50 7.28 -17.50
CA ALA A 249 2.82 6.81 -17.07
C ALA A 249 2.82 5.33 -16.72
N LEU A 250 1.80 4.83 -16.00
CA LEU A 250 1.63 3.40 -15.71
C LEU A 250 1.48 2.56 -16.99
N LYS A 251 0.74 3.05 -17.99
CA LYS A 251 0.63 2.40 -19.31
C LYS A 251 1.99 2.39 -20.04
N ASP A 252 2.71 3.49 -20.01
CA ASP A 252 4.02 3.63 -20.68
C ASP A 252 5.05 2.64 -20.13
N ILE A 253 5.03 2.35 -18.82
CA ILE A 253 5.91 1.34 -18.20
C ILE A 253 5.37 -0.11 -18.33
N GLY A 254 4.18 -0.29 -18.93
CA GLY A 254 3.57 -1.61 -19.14
C GLY A 254 2.88 -2.20 -17.92
N TYR A 255 2.59 -1.41 -16.87
CA TYR A 255 1.82 -1.87 -15.72
C TYR A 255 0.39 -2.25 -16.12
N LYS A 256 -0.10 -3.41 -15.66
CA LYS A 256 -1.43 -3.96 -15.99
C LYS A 256 -2.20 -4.42 -14.75
N GLY A 257 -1.72 -4.04 -13.57
CA GLY A 257 -2.33 -4.44 -12.30
C GLY A 257 -3.55 -3.61 -11.93
N PHE A 258 -3.84 -3.61 -10.66
CA PHE A 258 -4.97 -2.90 -10.08
C PHE A 258 -4.62 -1.44 -9.76
N LEU A 259 -5.59 -0.55 -9.98
CA LEU A 259 -5.67 0.76 -9.36
C LEU A 259 -6.56 0.57 -8.13
N THR A 260 -5.95 0.36 -6.97
CA THR A 260 -6.68 0.02 -5.74
C THR A 260 -7.02 1.29 -4.99
N ILE A 261 -8.30 1.62 -4.93
CA ILE A 261 -8.80 2.80 -4.24
C ILE A 261 -8.54 2.65 -2.75
N GLU A 262 -7.85 3.64 -2.18
CA GLU A 262 -7.67 3.82 -0.77
C GLU A 262 -8.36 5.11 -0.31
N ARG A 263 -9.17 5.02 0.74
CA ARG A 263 -9.87 6.15 1.35
C ARG A 263 -9.81 6.03 2.87
N GLU A 264 -8.91 6.79 3.49
CA GLU A 264 -8.67 6.70 4.94
C GLU A 264 -9.53 7.68 5.74
N VAL A 265 -9.93 8.80 5.15
CA VAL A 265 -10.72 9.84 5.78
C VAL A 265 -12.07 10.02 5.06
N GLY A 266 -12.85 11.02 5.42
CA GLY A 266 -14.18 11.29 4.88
C GLY A 266 -15.32 10.81 5.78
N GLU A 267 -16.45 11.50 5.68
CA GLU A 267 -17.66 11.23 6.50
C GLU A 267 -18.46 10.06 5.93
N ASP A 268 -18.46 9.89 4.60
CA ASP A 268 -19.17 8.82 3.88
C ASP A 268 -18.21 8.09 2.94
N PRO A 269 -17.41 7.13 3.48
CA PRO A 269 -16.42 6.42 2.68
C PRO A 269 -17.04 5.60 1.55
N GLU A 270 -18.24 5.06 1.70
CA GLU A 270 -18.91 4.31 0.63
C GLU A 270 -19.22 5.20 -0.57
N LYS A 271 -19.75 6.40 -0.32
CA LYS A 271 -20.00 7.40 -1.37
C LYS A 271 -18.69 7.79 -2.07
N ASP A 272 -17.67 8.14 -1.29
CA ASP A 272 -16.37 8.57 -1.83
C ASP A 272 -15.74 7.46 -2.70
N ILE A 273 -15.80 6.19 -2.25
CA ILE A 273 -15.28 5.04 -3.01
C ILE A 273 -16.10 4.80 -4.28
N ARG A 274 -17.42 4.93 -4.24
CA ARG A 274 -18.29 4.80 -5.42
C ARG A 274 -17.97 5.86 -6.47
N GLU A 275 -17.82 7.10 -6.04
CA GLU A 275 -17.43 8.22 -6.91
C GLU A 275 -16.02 8.01 -7.49
N ALA A 276 -15.08 7.47 -6.70
CA ALA A 276 -13.74 7.11 -7.15
C ALA A 276 -13.75 6.01 -8.23
N VAL A 277 -14.57 4.96 -8.06
CA VAL A 277 -14.76 3.91 -9.08
C VAL A 277 -15.31 4.51 -10.37
N GLU A 278 -16.31 5.39 -10.28
CA GLU A 278 -16.88 6.06 -11.44
C GLU A 278 -15.88 7.00 -12.13
N PHE A 279 -15.06 7.68 -11.35
CA PHE A 279 -13.99 8.54 -11.85
C PHE A 279 -12.96 7.73 -12.63
N LEU A 280 -12.41 6.66 -12.03
CA LEU A 280 -11.42 5.81 -12.69
C LEU A 280 -11.98 5.16 -13.98
N LYS A 281 -13.24 4.69 -13.99
CA LYS A 281 -13.89 4.11 -15.19
C LYS A 281 -13.95 5.05 -16.38
N LYS A 282 -13.87 6.37 -16.16
CA LYS A 282 -13.91 7.37 -17.24
C LYS A 282 -12.56 7.60 -17.90
N ILE A 283 -11.46 7.30 -17.17
CA ILE A 283 -10.09 7.69 -17.58
C ILE A 283 -9.16 6.50 -17.87
N ILE A 284 -9.57 5.23 -17.60
CA ILE A 284 -8.78 4.00 -17.88
C ILE A 284 -9.01 3.43 -19.27
#